data_db41b756fdc8856b4886c798bb6d4b31
#
_entry.id   db41b756fdc8856b4886c798bb6d4b31
#
_cell.length_a   1.000
_cell.length_b   1.000
_cell.length_c   1.000
_cell.angle_alpha   90.00
_cell.angle_beta   90.00
_cell.angle_gamma   90.00
#
_symmetry.space_group_name_H-M   'P 1'
#
loop_
_entity.id
_entity.type
_entity.pdbx_description
1 polymer ?
#
loop_
_entity_poly.entity_id
_entity_poly.type
_entity_poly.pdbx_seq_one_letter_code
_entity_poly.pdbx_strand_id
1 'polypeptide(L)'
;SRDILKMLSSEQGIEIDPLAVAKEKEAAYLPLLPGVKPIQRVAEIAWANHGKIPMAVASGGTRSGIGQVLAHLGIRHLFEAVVTSEDVVHQKPAPDIFLEAAARIEVAPIHCRAYEDTDLGMQAIRSAGMEAVDVRELIAQTARR
;
A
#
# COMPACT_ATOMS: atom_id res chain seq x y z
N SER A 1 -2.21 0.32 11.79
CA SER A 1 -2.25 -1.14 11.68
C SER A 1 -2.74 -1.72 13.00
N ARG A 2 -3.57 -2.79 12.97
CA ARG A 2 -4.14 -3.44 14.17
C ARG A 2 -3.07 -3.87 15.18
N ASP A 3 -1.93 -4.32 14.68
CA ASP A 3 -0.86 -4.85 15.55
C ASP A 3 -0.11 -3.74 16.27
N ILE A 4 0.08 -2.59 15.65
CA ILE A 4 0.64 -1.40 16.31
C ILE A 4 -0.31 -0.91 17.41
N LEU A 5 -1.62 -0.88 17.14
CA LEU A 5 -2.61 -0.48 18.15
C LEU A 5 -2.68 -1.46 19.31
N LYS A 6 -2.60 -2.77 19.06
CA LYS A 6 -2.52 -3.79 20.11
C LYS A 6 -1.25 -3.66 20.95
N MET A 7 -0.11 -3.41 20.31
CA MET A 7 1.17 -3.21 21.00
C MET A 7 1.11 -1.97 21.90
N LEU A 8 0.65 -0.83 21.39
CA LEU A 8 0.49 0.41 22.16
C LEU A 8 -0.53 0.24 23.30
N SER A 9 -1.63 -0.49 23.08
CA SER A 9 -2.62 -0.81 24.10
C SER A 9 -2.00 -1.62 25.23
N SER A 10 -1.19 -2.63 24.91
CA SER A 10 -0.54 -3.48 25.92
C SER A 10 0.54 -2.75 26.70
N GLU A 11 1.29 -1.86 26.08
CA GLU A 11 2.38 -1.09 26.71
C GLU A 11 1.86 0.02 27.63
N GLN A 12 0.72 0.63 27.30
CA GLN A 12 0.18 1.78 28.04
C GLN A 12 -1.05 1.46 28.90
N GLY A 13 -1.53 0.21 28.90
CA GLY A 13 -2.71 -0.20 29.68
C GLY A 13 -4.01 0.49 29.24
N ILE A 14 -4.06 0.98 28.00
CA ILE A 14 -5.24 1.63 27.42
C ILE A 14 -5.95 0.62 26.53
N GLU A 15 -7.23 0.38 26.80
CA GLU A 15 -8.07 -0.48 25.96
C GLU A 15 -8.43 0.28 24.67
N ILE A 16 -7.80 -0.10 23.55
CA ILE A 16 -8.03 0.50 22.24
C ILE A 16 -8.87 -0.47 21.40
N ASP A 17 -10.03 -0.02 20.95
CA ASP A 17 -10.80 -0.75 19.92
C ASP A 17 -10.22 -0.44 18.54
N PRO A 18 -9.54 -1.41 17.88
CA PRO A 18 -8.93 -1.21 16.58
C PRO A 18 -9.92 -0.86 15.46
N LEU A 19 -11.19 -1.29 15.60
CA LEU A 19 -12.24 -0.99 14.63
C LEU A 19 -12.73 0.45 14.78
N ALA A 20 -12.90 0.93 16.00
CA ALA A 20 -13.26 2.32 16.26
C ALA A 20 -12.18 3.27 15.73
N VAL A 21 -10.91 3.00 16.03
CA VAL A 21 -9.78 3.81 15.54
C VAL A 21 -9.70 3.77 13.99
N ALA A 22 -9.93 2.62 13.36
CA ALA A 22 -9.93 2.54 11.90
C ALA A 22 -11.05 3.39 11.28
N LYS A 23 -12.25 3.38 11.87
CA LYS A 23 -13.39 4.21 11.42
C LYS A 23 -13.12 5.71 11.63
N GLU A 24 -12.58 6.10 12.78
CA GLU A 24 -12.22 7.49 13.05
C GLU A 24 -11.16 7.99 12.08
N LYS A 25 -10.14 7.18 11.82
CA LYS A 25 -9.09 7.49 10.84
C LYS A 25 -9.68 7.65 9.43
N GLU A 26 -10.57 6.77 9.01
CA GLU A 26 -11.23 6.86 7.71
C GLU A 26 -12.12 8.11 7.63
N ALA A 27 -12.91 8.40 8.66
CA ALA A 27 -13.73 9.61 8.74
C ALA A 27 -12.90 10.90 8.71
N ALA A 28 -11.74 10.92 9.37
CA ALA A 28 -10.82 12.06 9.34
C ALA A 28 -10.12 12.22 7.98
N TYR A 29 -9.91 11.12 7.26
CA TYR A 29 -9.23 11.11 5.96
C TYR A 29 -10.13 11.57 4.81
N LEU A 30 -11.42 11.22 4.83
CA LEU A 30 -12.37 11.52 3.74
C LEU A 30 -12.41 13.01 3.35
N PRO A 31 -12.46 13.98 4.28
CA PRO A 31 -12.43 15.41 3.93
C PRO A 31 -11.13 15.86 3.25
N LEU A 32 -10.03 15.10 3.42
CA LEU A 32 -8.72 15.41 2.83
C LEU A 32 -8.57 14.82 1.42
N LEU A 33 -9.46 13.91 1.03
CA LEU A 33 -9.41 13.20 -0.25
C LEU A 33 -9.27 14.13 -1.47
N PRO A 34 -9.98 15.28 -1.58
CA PRO A 34 -9.83 16.19 -2.71
C PRO A 34 -8.40 16.75 -2.88
N GLY A 35 -7.61 16.78 -1.80
CA GLY A 35 -6.21 17.22 -1.82
C GLY A 35 -5.20 16.12 -2.14
N VAL A 36 -5.63 14.86 -2.21
CA VAL A 36 -4.74 13.72 -2.48
C VAL A 36 -4.28 13.76 -3.92
N LYS A 37 -2.97 13.65 -4.11
CA LYS A 37 -2.32 13.58 -5.42
C LYS A 37 -1.49 12.30 -5.51
N PRO A 38 -1.34 11.72 -6.70
CA PRO A 38 -0.46 10.58 -6.87
C PRO A 38 1.00 11.03 -6.72
N ILE A 39 1.86 10.11 -6.29
CA ILE A 39 3.29 10.29 -6.43
C ILE A 39 3.60 10.22 -7.93
N GLN A 40 3.88 11.36 -8.54
CA GLN A 40 3.93 11.55 -10.00
C GLN A 40 4.78 10.48 -10.69
N ARG A 41 6.01 10.23 -10.21
CA ARG A 41 6.92 9.24 -10.81
C ARG A 41 6.37 7.82 -10.77
N VAL A 42 5.68 7.44 -9.70
CA VAL A 42 5.08 6.10 -9.57
C VAL A 42 3.87 5.99 -10.50
N ALA A 43 3.05 7.03 -10.58
CA ALA A 43 1.91 7.08 -11.50
C ALA A 43 2.35 6.99 -12.96
N GLU A 44 3.42 7.70 -13.35
CA GLU A 44 4.00 7.63 -14.70
C GLU A 44 4.44 6.20 -15.05
N ILE A 45 5.07 5.49 -14.10
CA ILE A 45 5.47 4.09 -14.29
C ILE A 45 4.23 3.20 -14.49
N ALA A 46 3.18 3.41 -13.69
CA ALA A 46 1.95 2.65 -13.83
C ALA A 46 1.28 2.88 -15.20
N TRP A 47 1.14 4.13 -15.63
CA TRP A 47 0.56 4.45 -16.95
C TRP A 47 1.39 3.90 -18.10
N ALA A 48 2.72 4.02 -18.03
CA ALA A 48 3.62 3.53 -19.07
C ALA A 48 3.56 2.01 -19.27
N ASN A 49 3.17 1.28 -18.22
CA ASN A 49 3.12 -0.19 -18.21
C ASN A 49 1.70 -0.78 -18.28
N HIS A 50 0.67 0.05 -18.25
CA HIS A 50 -0.72 -0.40 -18.36
C HIS A 50 -0.96 -1.20 -19.65
N GLY A 51 -1.55 -2.38 -19.51
CA GLY A 51 -1.81 -3.30 -20.61
C GLY A 51 -0.57 -4.00 -21.18
N LYS A 52 0.63 -3.79 -20.60
CA LYS A 52 1.89 -4.44 -21.02
C LYS A 52 2.37 -5.47 -20.01
N ILE A 53 2.21 -5.18 -18.73
CA ILE A 53 2.54 -6.09 -17.62
C ILE A 53 1.43 -6.06 -16.58
N PRO A 54 1.19 -7.18 -15.85
CA PRO A 54 0.23 -7.20 -14.76
C PRO A 54 0.68 -6.29 -13.61
N MET A 55 -0.27 -5.55 -13.04
CA MET A 55 0.00 -4.63 -11.93
C MET A 55 -1.05 -4.77 -10.83
N ALA A 56 -0.60 -4.63 -9.57
CA ALA A 56 -1.47 -4.65 -8.41
C ALA A 56 -1.15 -3.51 -7.44
N VAL A 57 -2.15 -3.14 -6.64
CA VAL A 57 -1.98 -2.30 -5.46
C VAL A 57 -1.94 -3.18 -4.21
N ALA A 58 -0.95 -2.95 -3.34
CA ALA A 58 -0.80 -3.61 -2.04
C ALA A 58 -0.74 -2.56 -0.93
N SER A 59 -1.83 -2.33 -0.21
CA SER A 59 -1.98 -1.25 0.77
C SER A 59 -2.44 -1.74 2.13
N GLY A 60 -1.82 -1.22 3.19
CA GLY A 60 -2.27 -1.44 4.57
C GLY A 60 -3.55 -0.68 4.97
N GLY A 61 -4.18 0.05 4.06
CA GLY A 61 -5.46 0.71 4.29
C GLY A 61 -6.64 -0.25 4.19
N THR A 62 -7.85 0.26 4.53
CA THR A 62 -9.11 -0.48 4.36
C THR A 62 -9.49 -0.55 2.88
N ARG A 63 -10.27 -1.56 2.51
CA ARG A 63 -10.80 -1.71 1.14
C ARG A 63 -11.59 -0.48 0.70
N SER A 64 -12.45 0.03 1.59
CA SER A 64 -13.22 1.25 1.34
C SER A 64 -12.31 2.45 1.09
N GLY A 65 -11.38 2.73 2.00
CA GLY A 65 -10.48 3.89 1.90
C GLY A 65 -9.60 3.85 0.65
N ILE A 66 -8.98 2.71 0.35
CA ILE A 66 -8.15 2.55 -0.85
C ILE A 66 -8.98 2.65 -2.13
N GLY A 67 -10.20 2.07 -2.13
CA GLY A 67 -11.12 2.19 -3.26
C GLY A 67 -11.46 3.64 -3.58
N GLN A 68 -11.75 4.44 -2.57
CA GLN A 68 -12.05 5.88 -2.73
C GLN A 68 -10.84 6.67 -3.24
N VAL A 69 -9.62 6.39 -2.74
CA VAL A 69 -8.39 7.02 -3.22
C VAL A 69 -8.15 6.71 -4.69
N LEU A 70 -8.20 5.44 -5.08
CA LEU A 70 -7.98 5.01 -6.46
C LEU A 70 -9.02 5.57 -7.43
N ALA A 71 -10.28 5.68 -6.97
CA ALA A 71 -11.37 6.29 -7.75
C ALA A 71 -11.15 7.81 -7.90
N HIS A 72 -10.81 8.51 -6.81
CA HIS A 72 -10.51 9.93 -6.83
C HIS A 72 -9.35 10.26 -7.78
N LEU A 73 -8.29 9.45 -7.75
CA LEU A 73 -7.12 9.60 -8.63
C LEU A 73 -7.39 9.14 -10.07
N GLY A 74 -8.51 8.46 -10.34
CA GLY A 74 -8.86 7.95 -11.66
C GLY A 74 -7.94 6.84 -12.17
N ILE A 75 -7.20 6.15 -11.28
CA ILE A 75 -6.18 5.17 -11.65
C ILE A 75 -6.53 3.71 -11.33
N ARG A 76 -7.73 3.44 -10.77
CA ARG A 76 -8.13 2.07 -10.41
C ARG A 76 -8.02 1.09 -11.58
N HIS A 77 -8.35 1.54 -12.78
CA HIS A 77 -8.35 0.74 -14.01
C HIS A 77 -6.96 0.29 -14.47
N LEU A 78 -5.88 0.89 -13.94
CA LEU A 78 -4.50 0.49 -14.28
C LEU A 78 -4.09 -0.83 -13.62
N PHE A 79 -4.82 -1.28 -12.59
CA PHE A 79 -4.44 -2.40 -11.74
C PHE A 79 -5.44 -3.55 -11.87
N GLU A 80 -4.94 -4.75 -12.08
CA GLU A 80 -5.72 -5.99 -12.16
C GLU A 80 -6.22 -6.42 -10.78
N ALA A 81 -5.41 -6.17 -9.73
CA ALA A 81 -5.77 -6.50 -8.36
C ALA A 81 -5.51 -5.34 -7.40
N VAL A 82 -6.33 -5.29 -6.33
CA VAL A 82 -6.13 -4.43 -5.16
C VAL A 82 -6.18 -5.29 -3.93
N VAL A 83 -5.09 -5.32 -3.19
CA VAL A 83 -4.93 -6.05 -1.93
C VAL A 83 -4.85 -5.04 -0.80
N THR A 84 -5.63 -5.26 0.25
CA THR A 84 -5.79 -4.36 1.38
C THR A 84 -5.48 -5.06 2.69
N SER A 85 -5.48 -4.34 3.80
CA SER A 85 -5.30 -4.91 5.13
C SER A 85 -6.35 -5.99 5.49
N GLU A 86 -7.48 -6.00 4.81
CA GLU A 86 -8.58 -6.95 5.03
C GLU A 86 -8.36 -8.28 4.32
N ASP A 87 -7.43 -8.35 3.39
CA ASP A 87 -7.14 -9.54 2.59
C ASP A 87 -6.07 -10.44 3.22
N VAL A 88 -5.38 -9.98 4.27
CA VAL A 88 -4.23 -10.67 4.86
C VAL A 88 -4.33 -10.72 6.38
N VAL A 89 -3.70 -11.73 6.98
CA VAL A 89 -3.65 -11.90 8.44
C VAL A 89 -2.57 -11.03 9.07
N HIS A 90 -1.35 -11.08 8.52
CA HIS A 90 -0.21 -10.34 9.05
C HIS A 90 0.05 -9.09 8.22
N GLN A 91 0.18 -7.97 8.92
CA GLN A 91 0.46 -6.67 8.31
C GLN A 91 1.97 -6.46 8.13
N LYS A 92 2.35 -5.47 7.31
CA LYS A 92 3.75 -5.03 7.17
C LYS A 92 4.37 -4.85 8.57
N PRO A 93 5.56 -5.40 8.83
CA PRO A 93 6.58 -5.83 7.89
C PRO A 93 6.47 -7.27 7.38
N ALA A 94 5.43 -8.04 7.71
CA ALA A 94 5.19 -9.34 7.13
C ALA A 94 4.97 -9.24 5.61
N PRO A 95 5.39 -10.25 4.82
CA PRO A 95 5.32 -10.22 3.36
C PRO A 95 3.93 -10.48 2.79
N ASP A 96 2.97 -10.87 3.62
CA ASP A 96 1.66 -11.42 3.24
C ASP A 96 0.96 -10.59 2.16
N ILE A 97 0.92 -9.27 2.31
CA ILE A 97 0.20 -8.39 1.39
C ILE A 97 0.84 -8.36 -0.02
N PHE A 98 2.16 -8.45 -0.09
CA PHE A 98 2.86 -8.50 -1.37
C PHE A 98 2.77 -9.88 -2.02
N LEU A 99 2.83 -10.94 -1.22
CA LEU A 99 2.62 -12.32 -1.72
C LEU A 99 1.20 -12.51 -2.26
N GLU A 100 0.19 -12.00 -1.56
CA GLU A 100 -1.20 -12.03 -2.02
C GLU A 100 -1.38 -11.21 -3.31
N ALA A 101 -0.75 -10.03 -3.41
CA ALA A 101 -0.79 -9.23 -4.62
C ALA A 101 -0.17 -9.97 -5.82
N ALA A 102 0.98 -10.59 -5.65
CA ALA A 102 1.63 -11.39 -6.68
C ALA A 102 0.77 -12.59 -7.12
N ALA A 103 0.15 -13.27 -6.15
CA ALA A 103 -0.76 -14.37 -6.43
C ALA A 103 -1.97 -13.95 -7.27
N ARG A 104 -2.58 -12.80 -6.96
CA ARG A 104 -3.76 -12.29 -7.70
C ARG A 104 -3.46 -11.85 -9.12
N ILE A 105 -2.23 -11.45 -9.41
CA ILE A 105 -1.80 -11.13 -10.78
C ILE A 105 -1.04 -12.27 -11.45
N GLU A 106 -1.02 -13.44 -10.81
CA GLU A 106 -0.42 -14.68 -11.32
C GLU A 106 1.06 -14.55 -11.73
N VAL A 107 1.83 -13.75 -10.96
CA VAL A 107 3.27 -13.53 -11.17
C VAL A 107 4.05 -14.07 -9.97
N ALA A 108 5.11 -14.86 -10.23
CA ALA A 108 5.97 -15.33 -9.15
C ALA A 108 6.68 -14.15 -8.46
N PRO A 109 6.79 -14.14 -7.12
CA PRO A 109 7.39 -13.01 -6.37
C PRO A 109 8.77 -12.58 -6.87
N ILE A 110 9.61 -13.53 -7.26
CA ILE A 110 10.97 -13.25 -7.77
C ILE A 110 10.98 -12.41 -9.07
N HIS A 111 9.86 -12.39 -9.79
CA HIS A 111 9.67 -11.59 -11.01
C HIS A 111 8.88 -10.31 -10.75
N CYS A 112 8.51 -10.04 -9.50
CA CYS A 112 7.82 -8.83 -9.11
C CYS A 112 8.78 -7.73 -8.67
N ARG A 113 8.45 -6.51 -9.07
CA ARG A 113 9.04 -5.28 -8.55
C ARG A 113 7.97 -4.51 -7.79
N ALA A 114 8.26 -4.09 -6.56
CA ALA A 114 7.32 -3.32 -5.76
C ALA A 114 7.91 -1.98 -5.34
N TYR A 115 7.07 -0.96 -5.31
CA TYR A 115 7.39 0.43 -4.99
C TYR A 115 6.81 0.80 -3.63
N GLU A 116 7.63 1.33 -2.74
CA GLU A 116 7.23 1.60 -1.36
C GLU A 116 7.98 2.82 -0.81
N ASP A 117 7.37 3.55 0.11
CA ASP A 117 7.91 4.77 0.73
C ASP A 117 8.16 4.63 2.24
N THR A 118 7.89 3.46 2.83
CA THR A 118 8.10 3.19 4.26
C THR A 118 9.12 2.07 4.50
N ASP A 119 9.85 2.15 5.62
CA ASP A 119 10.84 1.12 5.97
C ASP A 119 10.18 -0.24 6.22
N LEU A 120 9.01 -0.27 6.87
CA LEU A 120 8.25 -1.49 7.11
C LEU A 120 7.77 -2.13 5.79
N GLY A 121 7.35 -1.31 4.84
CA GLY A 121 6.96 -1.79 3.52
C GLY A 121 8.14 -2.30 2.71
N MET A 122 9.29 -1.61 2.74
CA MET A 122 10.53 -2.07 2.11
C MET A 122 11.00 -3.41 2.68
N GLN A 123 10.89 -3.59 4.00
CA GLN A 123 11.18 -4.87 4.65
C GLN A 123 10.24 -5.98 4.17
N ALA A 124 8.94 -5.69 4.11
CA ALA A 124 7.92 -6.64 3.66
C ALA A 124 8.15 -7.10 2.20
N ILE A 125 8.52 -6.18 1.30
CA ILE A 125 8.84 -6.50 -0.10
C ILE A 125 10.04 -7.44 -0.19
N ARG A 126 11.12 -7.13 0.55
CA ARG A 126 12.33 -7.99 0.58
C ARG A 126 12.02 -9.37 1.16
N SER A 127 11.22 -9.41 2.23
CA SER A 127 10.76 -10.68 2.84
C SER A 127 9.88 -11.50 1.90
N ALA A 128 9.18 -10.85 0.96
CA ALA A 128 8.41 -11.53 -0.10
C ALA A 128 9.29 -12.07 -1.24
N GLY A 129 10.60 -11.79 -1.25
CA GLY A 129 11.51 -12.17 -2.32
C GLY A 129 11.35 -11.35 -3.61
N MET A 130 10.84 -10.13 -3.51
CA MET A 130 10.62 -9.21 -4.62
C MET A 130 11.73 -8.16 -4.72
N GLU A 131 11.88 -7.55 -5.90
CA GLU A 131 12.69 -6.36 -6.07
C GLU A 131 12.02 -5.16 -5.40
N ALA A 132 12.71 -4.55 -4.43
CA ALA A 132 12.20 -3.40 -3.68
C ALA A 132 12.75 -2.09 -4.22
N VAL A 133 11.86 -1.17 -4.60
CA VAL A 133 12.20 0.18 -5.06
C VAL A 133 11.73 1.21 -4.04
N ASP A 134 12.68 1.95 -3.47
CA ASP A 134 12.38 3.03 -2.53
C ASP A 134 11.89 4.27 -3.29
N VAL A 135 10.62 4.61 -3.10
CA VAL A 135 9.97 5.75 -3.75
C VAL A 135 10.59 7.07 -3.30
N ARG A 136 11.12 7.14 -2.08
CA ARG A 136 11.80 8.34 -1.55
C ARG A 136 13.03 8.70 -2.38
N GLU A 137 13.76 7.72 -2.86
CA GLU A 137 14.92 7.92 -3.75
C GLU A 137 14.49 8.40 -5.14
N LEU A 138 13.39 7.88 -5.68
CA LEU A 138 12.83 8.34 -6.96
C LEU A 138 12.43 9.82 -6.91
N ILE A 139 11.79 10.24 -5.81
CA ILE A 139 11.38 11.64 -5.60
C ILE A 139 12.63 12.53 -5.48
N ALA A 140 13.63 12.12 -4.71
CA ALA A 140 14.86 12.90 -4.50
C ALA A 140 15.66 13.12 -5.79
N GLN A 141 15.69 12.13 -6.70
CA GLN A 141 16.34 12.24 -8.00
C GLN A 141 15.66 13.25 -8.93
N THR A 142 14.33 13.38 -8.82
CA THR A 142 13.56 14.33 -9.64
C THR A 142 13.77 15.78 -9.19
N ALA A 143 13.97 16.01 -7.91
CA ALA A 143 14.20 17.35 -7.35
C ALA A 143 15.60 17.94 -7.66
N ARG A 144 16.54 17.10 -8.15
CA ARG A 144 17.91 17.51 -8.50
C ARG A 144 18.13 17.84 -9.99
N ARG A 145 17.06 17.73 -10.79
CA ARG A 145 17.04 18.06 -12.21
C ARG A 145 16.29 19.37 -12.48
#